data_a15a092f1677aa6c2cdcb628cff18b27
#
_entry.id   a15a092f1677aa6c2cdcb628cff18b27
#
_cell.length_a   1.000
_cell.length_b   1.000
_cell.length_c   1.000
_cell.angle_alpha   90.00
_cell.angle_beta   90.00
_cell.angle_gamma   90.00
#
_symmetry.space_group_name_H-M   'P 1'
#
loop_
_entity.id
_entity.type
_entity.pdbx_description
1 polymer ?
#
loop_
_entity_poly.entity_id
_entity_poly.type
_entity_poly.pdbx_seq_one_letter_code
_entity_poly.pdbx_strand_id
1 'polypeptide(L)'
;KELLALPFIKYAVTANGARILETKTEQVLSEMLISVEKAREILDIFSDYDTLRDVYYDGIGYSEKEKLVHIQDYVMTKAMGEYILNTRVPVESVEEKFETENRGTDKVQALFRYQTDKEEAWKRIRKVTGVEATGALENNIEVNAEGVHKGIALLKLGEIFGISREEIAAFGDGSNDTMML
;
A
#
# COMPACT_ATOMS: atom_id res chain seq x y z
N LYS A 1 -7.62 10.01 -9.07
CA LYS A 1 -8.55 10.97 -9.75
C LYS A 1 -8.10 12.41 -9.52
N GLU A 2 -7.65 12.80 -8.32
CA GLU A 2 -7.22 14.16 -8.00
C GLU A 2 -5.96 14.58 -8.76
N LEU A 3 -4.99 13.68 -8.90
CA LEU A 3 -3.75 13.95 -9.66
C LEU A 3 -4.01 14.19 -11.15
N LEU A 4 -5.03 13.56 -11.73
CA LEU A 4 -5.42 13.77 -13.13
C LEU A 4 -5.95 15.19 -13.40
N ALA A 5 -6.41 15.90 -12.36
CA ALA A 5 -6.84 17.30 -12.46
C ALA A 5 -5.65 18.29 -12.51
N LEU A 6 -4.42 17.82 -12.25
CA LEU A 6 -3.21 18.64 -12.23
C LEU A 6 -2.39 18.39 -13.50
N PRO A 7 -2.53 19.23 -14.55
CA PRO A 7 -1.96 18.96 -15.87
C PRO A 7 -0.43 18.95 -15.92
N PHE A 8 0.22 19.47 -14.88
CA PHE A 8 1.68 19.50 -14.75
C PHE A 8 2.27 18.26 -14.07
N ILE A 9 1.44 17.43 -13.39
CA ILE A 9 1.88 16.15 -12.84
C ILE A 9 1.88 15.12 -13.95
N LYS A 10 3.07 14.66 -14.33
CA LYS A 10 3.24 13.69 -15.43
C LYS A 10 3.32 12.26 -14.96
N TYR A 11 3.85 12.04 -13.77
CA TYR A 11 4.11 10.71 -13.22
C TYR A 11 3.55 10.59 -11.81
N ALA A 12 3.06 9.41 -11.47
CA ALA A 12 2.62 9.08 -10.13
C ALA A 12 3.34 7.82 -9.64
N VAL A 13 3.75 7.87 -8.38
CA VAL A 13 4.26 6.71 -7.64
C VAL A 13 3.17 6.30 -6.66
N THR A 14 2.71 5.06 -6.72
CA THR A 14 1.61 4.54 -5.90
C THR A 14 2.07 3.38 -5.02
N ALA A 15 1.26 3.01 -4.03
CA ALA A 15 1.51 1.88 -3.14
C ALA A 15 2.93 1.87 -2.54
N ASN A 16 3.37 3.01 -1.96
CA ASN A 16 4.70 3.20 -1.36
C ASN A 16 5.90 3.07 -2.33
N GLY A 17 5.68 3.02 -3.62
CA GLY A 17 6.73 2.83 -4.62
C GLY A 17 6.60 1.55 -5.43
N ALA A 18 5.61 0.71 -5.13
CA ALA A 18 5.40 -0.53 -5.85
C ALA A 18 5.09 -0.32 -7.34
N ARG A 19 4.54 0.85 -7.71
CA ARG A 19 4.17 1.14 -9.08
C ARG A 19 4.48 2.57 -9.46
N ILE A 20 5.06 2.74 -10.64
CA ILE A 20 5.30 4.05 -11.27
C ILE A 20 4.50 4.09 -12.58
N LEU A 21 3.69 5.12 -12.76
CA LEU A 21 2.86 5.28 -13.95
C LEU A 21 2.90 6.71 -14.52
N GLU A 22 2.69 6.82 -15.82
CA GLU A 22 2.41 8.09 -16.48
C GLU A 22 0.93 8.46 -16.26
N THR A 23 0.67 9.66 -15.74
CA THR A 23 -0.69 10.05 -15.28
C THR A 23 -1.70 10.24 -16.42
N LYS A 24 -1.24 10.57 -17.63
CA LYS A 24 -2.13 10.84 -18.77
C LYS A 24 -2.54 9.58 -19.53
N THR A 25 -1.60 8.67 -19.71
CA THR A 25 -1.80 7.45 -20.49
C THR A 25 -2.10 6.24 -19.61
N GLU A 26 -1.89 6.38 -18.28
CA GLU A 26 -1.93 5.29 -17.31
C GLU A 26 -0.92 4.16 -17.62
N GLN A 27 0.06 4.45 -18.49
CA GLN A 27 1.12 3.50 -18.80
C GLN A 27 1.97 3.21 -17.55
N VAL A 28 2.09 1.94 -17.21
CA VAL A 28 2.99 1.48 -16.15
C VAL A 28 4.43 1.51 -16.67
N LEU A 29 5.28 2.28 -16.01
CA LEU A 29 6.70 2.42 -16.33
C LEU A 29 7.56 1.44 -15.54
N SER A 30 7.16 1.10 -14.32
CA SER A 30 7.83 0.15 -13.45
C SER A 30 6.85 -0.39 -12.42
N GLU A 31 7.02 -1.66 -12.06
CA GLU A 31 6.29 -2.28 -10.95
C GLU A 31 7.16 -3.27 -10.19
N MET A 32 6.94 -3.35 -8.88
CA MET A 32 7.57 -4.31 -7.97
C MET A 32 6.48 -4.86 -7.07
N LEU A 33 6.02 -6.07 -7.35
CA LEU A 33 4.84 -6.66 -6.74
C LEU A 33 5.24 -7.71 -5.70
N ILE A 34 4.42 -7.84 -4.64
CA ILE A 34 4.48 -8.98 -3.73
C ILE A 34 4.04 -10.21 -4.52
N SER A 35 4.78 -11.30 -4.43
CA SER A 35 4.39 -12.55 -5.10
C SER A 35 3.07 -13.10 -4.51
N VAL A 36 2.35 -13.90 -5.30
CA VAL A 36 1.10 -14.55 -4.87
C VAL A 36 1.31 -15.34 -3.57
N GLU A 37 2.41 -16.11 -3.49
CA GLU A 37 2.75 -16.90 -2.31
C GLU A 37 2.90 -16.02 -1.06
N LYS A 38 3.66 -14.92 -1.17
CA LYS A 38 3.92 -14.01 -0.04
C LYS A 38 2.69 -13.21 0.36
N ALA A 39 1.91 -12.76 -0.61
CA ALA A 39 0.66 -12.05 -0.32
C ALA A 39 -0.33 -12.95 0.44
N ARG A 40 -0.41 -14.25 0.08
CA ARG A 40 -1.20 -15.24 0.81
C ARG A 40 -0.72 -15.40 2.26
N GLU A 41 0.58 -15.61 2.45
CA GLU A 41 1.19 -15.72 3.79
C GLU A 41 0.86 -14.51 4.68
N ILE A 42 0.87 -13.29 4.10
CA ILE A 42 0.54 -12.05 4.81
C ILE A 42 -0.95 -11.99 5.15
N LEU A 43 -1.84 -12.29 4.19
CA LEU A 43 -3.28 -12.29 4.40
C LEU A 43 -3.68 -13.31 5.46
N ASP A 44 -3.08 -14.51 5.45
CA ASP A 44 -3.30 -15.56 6.46
C ASP A 44 -2.90 -15.05 7.86
N ILE A 45 -1.75 -14.36 7.98
CA ILE A 45 -1.33 -13.77 9.27
C ILE A 45 -2.36 -12.73 9.75
N PHE A 46 -2.83 -11.86 8.87
CA PHE A 46 -3.78 -10.80 9.25
C PHE A 46 -5.17 -11.35 9.57
N SER A 47 -5.56 -12.49 8.97
CA SER A 47 -6.86 -13.11 9.22
C SER A 47 -7.05 -13.65 10.65
N ASP A 48 -5.95 -13.86 11.38
CA ASP A 48 -6.00 -14.33 12.77
C ASP A 48 -6.42 -13.22 13.76
N TYR A 49 -6.61 -11.97 13.30
CA TYR A 49 -6.88 -10.81 14.13
C TYR A 49 -8.12 -10.04 13.66
N ASP A 50 -8.73 -9.24 14.57
CA ASP A 50 -9.81 -8.32 14.17
C ASP A 50 -9.25 -7.11 13.44
N THR A 51 -9.23 -7.21 12.11
CA THR A 51 -8.62 -6.22 11.21
C THR A 51 -9.55 -5.82 10.07
N LEU A 52 -9.39 -4.58 9.58
CA LEU A 52 -9.80 -4.20 8.24
C LEU A 52 -8.61 -4.43 7.31
N ARG A 53 -8.74 -5.41 6.41
CA ARG A 53 -7.69 -5.77 5.44
C ARG A 53 -7.94 -5.11 4.09
N ASP A 54 -6.84 -4.70 3.47
CA ASP A 54 -6.82 -4.20 2.11
C ASP A 54 -5.84 -5.01 1.26
N VAL A 55 -6.23 -5.39 0.05
CA VAL A 55 -5.34 -5.85 -1.00
C VAL A 55 -5.35 -4.85 -2.15
N TYR A 56 -4.18 -4.57 -2.72
CA TYR A 56 -4.05 -3.54 -3.75
C TYR A 56 -3.66 -4.14 -5.09
N TYR A 57 -4.43 -3.81 -6.12
CA TYR A 57 -4.15 -4.11 -7.51
C TYR A 57 -4.28 -2.85 -8.35
N ASP A 58 -3.29 -2.59 -9.18
CA ASP A 58 -3.27 -1.44 -10.10
C ASP A 58 -3.47 -0.08 -9.39
N GLY A 59 -2.94 0.04 -8.17
CA GLY A 59 -3.07 1.22 -7.32
C GLY A 59 -4.44 1.36 -6.63
N ILE A 60 -5.35 0.41 -6.81
CA ILE A 60 -6.70 0.40 -6.22
C ILE A 60 -6.71 -0.53 -5.01
N GLY A 61 -7.14 -0.03 -3.87
CA GLY A 61 -7.33 -0.81 -2.64
C GLY A 61 -8.73 -1.43 -2.59
N TYR A 62 -8.79 -2.71 -2.29
CA TYR A 62 -10.01 -3.50 -2.10
C TYR A 62 -10.12 -3.92 -0.65
N SER A 63 -11.27 -3.64 -0.02
CA SER A 63 -11.51 -3.89 1.41
C SER A 63 -12.83 -4.61 1.63
N GLU A 64 -12.93 -5.36 2.71
CA GLU A 64 -14.16 -6.08 3.08
C GLU A 64 -15.29 -5.12 3.39
N LYS A 65 -16.41 -5.26 2.66
CA LYS A 65 -17.61 -4.42 2.79
C LYS A 65 -18.17 -4.40 4.21
N GLU A 66 -18.22 -5.54 4.87
CA GLU A 66 -18.70 -5.66 6.25
C GLU A 66 -17.87 -4.81 7.21
N LYS A 67 -16.53 -4.87 7.08
CA LYS A 67 -15.61 -4.09 7.91
C LYS A 67 -15.68 -2.59 7.60
N LEU A 68 -15.90 -2.22 6.34
CA LEU A 68 -16.09 -0.81 5.94
C LEU A 68 -17.33 -0.18 6.56
N VAL A 69 -18.41 -0.94 6.78
CA VAL A 69 -19.61 -0.45 7.50
C VAL A 69 -19.26 -0.05 8.93
N HIS A 70 -18.30 -0.73 9.54
CA HIS A 70 -17.82 -0.50 10.90
C HIS A 70 -16.46 0.23 10.94
N ILE A 71 -16.17 1.06 9.95
CA ILE A 71 -14.85 1.70 9.75
C ILE A 71 -14.31 2.41 11.00
N GLN A 72 -15.20 2.99 11.83
CA GLN A 72 -14.79 3.71 13.03
C GLN A 72 -14.15 2.81 14.11
N ASP A 73 -14.33 1.49 14.03
CA ASP A 73 -13.66 0.53 14.92
C ASP A 73 -12.18 0.35 14.58
N TYR A 74 -11.79 0.73 13.36
CA TYR A 74 -10.45 0.50 12.78
C TYR A 74 -9.66 1.79 12.53
N VAL A 75 -10.25 2.96 12.78
CA VAL A 75 -9.57 4.24 12.52
C VAL A 75 -9.63 5.17 13.73
N MET A 76 -8.58 5.96 13.89
CA MET A 76 -8.45 6.89 15.02
C MET A 76 -9.29 8.17 14.85
N THR A 77 -9.64 8.53 13.61
CA THR A 77 -10.34 9.77 13.31
C THR A 77 -11.44 9.56 12.27
N LYS A 78 -12.50 10.37 12.36
CA LYS A 78 -13.58 10.38 11.37
C LYS A 78 -13.06 10.72 9.96
N ALA A 79 -12.13 11.67 9.86
CA ALA A 79 -11.53 12.06 8.57
C ALA A 79 -10.80 10.88 7.90
N MET A 80 -10.08 10.06 8.66
CA MET A 80 -9.44 8.85 8.13
C MET A 80 -10.48 7.84 7.65
N GLY A 81 -11.57 7.65 8.42
CA GLY A 81 -12.68 6.78 8.00
C GLY A 81 -13.31 7.24 6.68
N GLU A 82 -13.61 8.54 6.55
CA GLU A 82 -14.14 9.11 5.31
C GLU A 82 -13.17 8.95 4.13
N TYR A 83 -11.87 9.13 4.36
CA TYR A 83 -10.84 8.89 3.35
C TYR A 83 -10.85 7.44 2.87
N ILE A 84 -10.86 6.47 3.78
CA ILE A 84 -10.88 5.04 3.44
C ILE A 84 -12.16 4.70 2.66
N LEU A 85 -13.34 5.12 3.13
CA LEU A 85 -14.61 4.89 2.45
C LEU A 85 -14.66 5.48 1.04
N ASN A 86 -13.99 6.60 0.80
CA ASN A 86 -13.94 7.25 -0.51
C ASN A 86 -12.90 6.66 -1.48
N THR A 87 -11.92 5.92 -0.96
CA THR A 87 -10.78 5.46 -1.75
C THR A 87 -10.71 3.94 -1.91
N ARG A 88 -11.45 3.16 -1.12
CA ARG A 88 -11.49 1.70 -1.25
C ARG A 88 -12.66 1.24 -2.09
N VAL A 89 -12.45 0.14 -2.79
CA VAL A 89 -13.52 -0.59 -3.48
C VAL A 89 -13.99 -1.72 -2.55
N PRO A 90 -15.28 -1.71 -2.13
CA PRO A 90 -15.79 -2.75 -1.27
C PRO A 90 -15.92 -4.09 -2.01
N VAL A 91 -15.48 -5.16 -1.36
CA VAL A 91 -15.62 -6.56 -1.80
C VAL A 91 -16.26 -7.40 -0.70
N GLU A 92 -16.85 -8.52 -1.05
CA GLU A 92 -17.44 -9.42 -0.05
C GLU A 92 -16.35 -10.11 0.79
N SER A 93 -15.23 -10.52 0.15
CA SER A 93 -14.05 -11.09 0.81
C SER A 93 -12.78 -10.61 0.11
N VAL A 94 -11.78 -10.22 0.89
CA VAL A 94 -10.44 -9.88 0.40
C VAL A 94 -9.75 -11.14 -0.12
N GLU A 95 -9.96 -12.29 0.52
CA GLU A 95 -9.43 -13.58 0.09
C GLU A 95 -9.99 -13.98 -1.28
N GLU A 96 -11.31 -13.90 -1.48
CA GLU A 96 -11.92 -14.21 -2.78
C GLU A 96 -11.43 -13.27 -3.89
N LYS A 97 -11.26 -11.99 -3.57
CA LYS A 97 -10.68 -11.01 -4.50
C LYS A 97 -9.24 -11.40 -4.86
N PHE A 98 -8.43 -11.74 -3.86
CA PHE A 98 -7.05 -12.18 -4.05
C PHE A 98 -6.95 -13.44 -4.89
N GLU A 99 -7.76 -14.48 -4.59
CA GLU A 99 -7.79 -15.73 -5.36
C GLU A 99 -8.24 -15.52 -6.82
N THR A 100 -9.21 -14.64 -7.03
CA THR A 100 -9.72 -14.32 -8.38
C THR A 100 -8.67 -13.60 -9.22
N GLU A 101 -7.92 -12.67 -8.63
CA GLU A 101 -6.82 -11.98 -9.32
C GLU A 101 -5.67 -12.93 -9.65
N ASN A 102 -5.32 -13.82 -8.75
CA ASN A 102 -4.27 -14.84 -8.91
C ASN A 102 -2.98 -14.31 -9.53
N ARG A 103 -2.56 -13.12 -9.11
CA ARG A 103 -1.35 -12.41 -9.55
C ARG A 103 -0.71 -11.66 -8.40
N GLY A 104 0.51 -11.16 -8.59
CA GLY A 104 1.20 -10.32 -7.62
C GLY A 104 0.37 -9.07 -7.26
N THR A 105 0.49 -8.61 -6.02
CA THR A 105 -0.22 -7.43 -5.50
C THR A 105 0.74 -6.27 -5.23
N ASP A 106 0.28 -5.05 -5.41
CA ASP A 106 1.07 -3.83 -5.16
C ASP A 106 1.42 -3.70 -3.67
N LYS A 107 0.45 -4.01 -2.80
CA LYS A 107 0.54 -3.87 -1.35
C LYS A 107 -0.56 -4.70 -0.67
N VAL A 108 -0.27 -5.23 0.51
CA VAL A 108 -1.26 -5.74 1.46
C VAL A 108 -1.21 -4.88 2.71
N GLN A 109 -2.35 -4.52 3.27
CA GLN A 109 -2.45 -3.67 4.45
C GLN A 109 -3.50 -4.22 5.41
N ALA A 110 -3.28 -4.02 6.71
CA ALA A 110 -4.29 -4.21 7.74
C ALA A 110 -4.34 -3.02 8.69
N LEU A 111 -5.54 -2.58 9.05
CA LEU A 111 -5.80 -1.69 10.17
C LEU A 111 -6.35 -2.55 11.31
N PHE A 112 -5.73 -2.46 12.45
CA PHE A 112 -6.03 -3.27 13.63
C PHE A 112 -6.97 -2.54 14.56
N ARG A 113 -7.99 -3.26 15.05
CA ARG A 113 -8.88 -2.74 16.09
C ARG A 113 -8.16 -2.61 17.43
N TYR A 114 -7.26 -3.56 17.73
CA TYR A 114 -6.53 -3.63 18.99
C TYR A 114 -5.03 -3.50 18.77
N GLN A 115 -4.38 -2.66 19.58
CA GLN A 115 -2.93 -2.45 19.49
C GLN A 115 -2.12 -3.71 19.83
N THR A 116 -2.62 -4.53 20.75
CA THR A 116 -1.99 -5.82 21.12
C THR A 116 -1.90 -6.76 19.91
N ASP A 117 -2.96 -6.83 19.12
CA ASP A 117 -3.03 -7.67 17.93
C ASP A 117 -2.05 -7.19 16.86
N LYS A 118 -1.96 -5.87 16.67
CA LYS A 118 -0.94 -5.28 15.78
C LYS A 118 0.48 -5.67 16.19
N GLU A 119 0.80 -5.54 17.48
CA GLU A 119 2.14 -5.86 17.98
C GLU A 119 2.50 -7.35 17.77
N GLU A 120 1.53 -8.23 17.93
CA GLU A 120 1.72 -9.66 17.68
C GLU A 120 1.85 -9.96 16.18
N ALA A 121 0.95 -9.43 15.36
CA ALA A 121 1.02 -9.55 13.90
C ALA A 121 2.35 -9.00 13.36
N TRP A 122 2.83 -7.86 13.90
CA TRP A 122 4.11 -7.28 13.51
C TRP A 122 5.30 -8.23 13.74
N LYS A 123 5.30 -8.96 14.86
CA LYS A 123 6.34 -9.96 15.15
C LYS A 123 6.33 -11.12 14.16
N ARG A 124 5.15 -11.48 13.64
CA ARG A 124 4.98 -12.54 12.63
C ARG A 124 5.39 -12.04 11.25
N ILE A 125 4.89 -10.88 10.83
CA ILE A 125 5.20 -10.28 9.52
C ILE A 125 6.70 -10.08 9.33
N ARG A 126 7.43 -9.65 10.37
CA ARG A 126 8.90 -9.48 10.31
C ARG A 126 9.68 -10.77 10.05
N LYS A 127 9.06 -11.93 10.13
CA LYS A 127 9.69 -13.21 9.81
C LYS A 127 9.44 -13.63 8.36
N VAL A 128 8.51 -12.97 7.68
CA VAL A 128 8.23 -13.20 6.26
C VAL A 128 9.36 -12.58 5.45
N THR A 129 10.05 -13.40 4.68
CA THR A 129 11.16 -12.95 3.80
C THR A 129 10.64 -12.48 2.45
N GLY A 130 11.39 -11.59 1.77
CA GLY A 130 11.02 -11.07 0.45
C GLY A 130 9.95 -9.98 0.49
N VAL A 131 9.66 -9.47 1.68
CA VAL A 131 8.70 -8.36 1.88
C VAL A 131 9.25 -7.35 2.88
N GLU A 132 8.74 -6.14 2.82
CA GLU A 132 9.06 -5.05 3.72
C GLU A 132 7.79 -4.51 4.36
N ALA A 133 7.76 -4.47 5.70
CA ALA A 133 6.63 -3.98 6.46
C ALA A 133 6.91 -2.58 7.01
N THR A 134 5.95 -1.69 6.83
CA THR A 134 5.95 -0.34 7.36
C THR A 134 4.62 -0.05 8.07
N GLY A 135 4.56 1.06 8.79
CA GLY A 135 3.31 1.53 9.41
C GLY A 135 3.27 3.04 9.34
N ALA A 136 2.37 3.57 8.51
CA ALA A 136 2.16 5.02 8.39
C ALA A 136 1.27 5.57 9.52
N LEU A 137 0.43 4.70 10.11
CA LEU A 137 -0.48 5.02 11.21
C LEU A 137 -0.12 4.21 12.45
N GLU A 138 -0.59 4.66 13.60
CA GLU A 138 -0.34 3.99 14.87
C GLU A 138 -0.86 2.54 14.87
N ASN A 139 -2.01 2.29 14.23
CA ASN A 139 -2.69 1.00 14.25
C ASN A 139 -2.68 0.24 12.93
N ASN A 140 -1.80 0.58 11.96
CA ASN A 140 -1.72 -0.17 10.70
C ASN A 140 -0.38 -0.91 10.52
N ILE A 141 -0.43 -1.92 9.66
CA ILE A 141 0.73 -2.55 9.05
C ILE A 141 0.52 -2.52 7.54
N GLU A 142 1.47 -1.96 6.81
CA GLU A 142 1.54 -1.97 5.35
C GLU A 142 2.68 -2.87 4.93
N VAL A 143 2.43 -3.77 3.99
CA VAL A 143 3.45 -4.70 3.48
C VAL A 143 3.58 -4.52 1.98
N ASN A 144 4.81 -4.29 1.53
CA ASN A 144 5.20 -4.22 0.13
C ASN A 144 6.23 -5.32 -0.19
N ALA A 145 6.59 -5.50 -1.44
CA ALA A 145 7.73 -6.33 -1.80
C ALA A 145 9.03 -5.76 -1.21
N GLU A 146 10.01 -6.62 -0.95
CA GLU A 146 11.31 -6.22 -0.41
C GLU A 146 11.97 -5.14 -1.28
N GLY A 147 12.53 -4.11 -0.63
CA GLY A 147 13.17 -2.97 -1.29
C GLY A 147 12.20 -1.95 -1.89
N VAL A 148 10.88 -2.14 -1.74
CA VAL A 148 9.88 -1.16 -2.20
C VAL A 148 9.70 -0.05 -1.18
N HIS A 149 10.17 1.14 -1.51
CA HIS A 149 9.90 2.37 -0.77
C HIS A 149 9.90 3.58 -1.71
N LYS A 150 9.32 4.68 -1.29
CA LYS A 150 9.16 5.90 -2.10
C LYS A 150 10.48 6.40 -2.69
N GLY A 151 11.59 6.30 -1.95
CA GLY A 151 12.92 6.71 -2.40
C GLY A 151 13.45 5.89 -3.57
N ILE A 152 13.34 4.56 -3.52
CA ILE A 152 13.80 3.70 -4.63
C ILE A 152 12.97 3.95 -5.89
N ALA A 153 11.67 4.17 -5.74
CA ALA A 153 10.80 4.49 -6.86
C ALA A 153 11.15 5.84 -7.50
N LEU A 154 11.52 6.84 -6.68
CA LEU A 154 11.95 8.15 -7.18
C LEU A 154 13.27 8.04 -7.96
N LEU A 155 14.24 7.29 -7.43
CA LEU A 155 15.50 7.01 -8.13
C LEU A 155 15.26 6.24 -9.44
N LYS A 156 14.36 5.26 -9.41
CA LYS A 156 13.99 4.49 -10.60
C LYS A 156 13.34 5.36 -11.68
N LEU A 157 12.49 6.31 -11.27
CA LEU A 157 11.92 7.30 -12.17
C LEU A 157 13.03 8.18 -12.77
N GLY A 158 14.00 8.61 -11.96
CA GLY A 158 15.20 9.33 -12.43
C GLY A 158 15.97 8.54 -13.49
N GLU A 159 16.26 7.26 -13.22
CA GLU A 159 16.93 6.37 -14.18
C GLU A 159 16.21 6.29 -15.53
N ILE A 160 14.88 6.14 -15.51
CA ILE A 160 14.06 6.04 -16.74
C ILE A 160 14.23 7.29 -17.61
N PHE A 161 14.42 8.47 -17.00
CA PHE A 161 14.53 9.75 -17.72
C PHE A 161 15.95 10.30 -17.80
N GLY A 162 16.96 9.56 -17.34
CA GLY A 162 18.35 10.01 -17.34
C GLY A 162 18.63 11.17 -16.40
N ILE A 163 17.85 11.29 -15.31
CA ILE A 163 18.00 12.32 -14.27
C ILE A 163 18.84 11.71 -13.14
N SER A 164 19.96 12.36 -12.80
CA SER A 164 20.85 11.92 -11.75
C SER A 164 20.24 12.21 -10.35
N ARG A 165 20.72 11.53 -9.33
CA ARG A 165 20.24 11.71 -7.95
C ARG A 165 20.41 13.17 -7.49
N GLU A 166 21.49 13.83 -7.89
CA GLU A 166 21.83 15.22 -7.54
C GLU A 166 20.88 16.26 -8.16
N GLU A 167 20.10 15.84 -9.16
CA GLU A 167 19.10 16.68 -9.83
C GLU A 167 17.68 16.46 -9.28
N ILE A 168 17.52 15.59 -8.26
CA ILE A 168 16.23 15.26 -7.67
C ILE A 168 16.07 15.99 -6.33
N ALA A 169 14.96 16.71 -6.18
CA ALA A 169 14.53 17.26 -4.89
C ALA A 169 13.29 16.46 -4.38
N ALA A 170 13.34 16.03 -3.13
CA ALA A 170 12.25 15.30 -2.48
C ALA A 170 11.72 16.06 -1.27
N PHE A 171 10.41 15.90 -1.00
CA PHE A 171 9.73 16.48 0.15
C PHE A 171 8.83 15.40 0.76
N GLY A 172 8.81 15.31 2.09
CA GLY A 172 8.01 14.33 2.82
C GLY A 172 7.70 14.81 4.23
N ASP A 173 6.66 14.25 4.85
CA ASP A 173 6.18 14.62 6.19
C ASP A 173 5.93 13.41 7.08
N GLY A 174 6.00 12.19 6.54
CA GLY A 174 5.71 10.95 7.25
C GLY A 174 6.92 10.03 7.45
N SER A 175 6.78 9.07 8.35
CA SER A 175 7.82 8.06 8.63
C SER A 175 8.14 7.18 7.40
N ASN A 176 7.16 6.98 6.52
CA ASN A 176 7.34 6.25 5.26
C ASN A 176 8.06 7.07 4.17
N ASP A 177 8.37 8.35 4.43
CA ASP A 177 9.15 9.21 3.54
C ASP A 177 10.64 9.24 3.90
N THR A 178 11.02 8.73 5.08
CA THR A 178 12.40 8.78 5.58
C THR A 178 13.43 8.24 4.59
N MET A 179 13.08 7.16 3.87
CA MET A 179 13.97 6.55 2.87
C MET A 179 14.04 7.36 1.55
N MET A 180 13.21 8.40 1.40
CA MET A 180 13.20 9.28 0.24
C MET A 180 14.05 10.54 0.50
N LEU A 181 14.17 10.95 1.76
CA LEU A 181 14.90 12.13 2.22
C LEU A 181 16.33 11.79 2.61
#